data_05e4c54e5b4474f3e591cde480c94b18
#
_entry.id   05e4c54e5b4474f3e591cde480c94b18
#
_cell.length_a   1.000
_cell.length_b   1.000
_cell.length_c   1.000
_cell.angle_alpha   90.00
_cell.angle_beta   90.00
_cell.angle_gamma   90.00
#
_symmetry.space_group_name_H-M   'P 1'
#
loop_
_entity.id
_entity.type
_entity.pdbx_description
1 polymer ?
#
loop_
_entity_poly.entity_id
_entity_poly.type
_entity_poly.pdbx_seq_one_letter_code
_entity_poly.pdbx_strand_id
1 'polypeptide(L)'
;RAPPTALAPTPGTALPLALDAPAREPMKLTLDAAALGLTGQALADYLRQNGMECEYADPRYLVLMFTPENPAEDMARLEAALAELCARGIPPAEPPAEHREAFCALARQAEPRLTVRQAVFAPQETIPAGSALGRVCALPTVSCPPAIPIVVSGEVIGPAALELFAAYGVEAVSVVKPEKF
;
A
#
# COMPACT_ATOMS: atom_id res chain seq x y z
N ARG A 1 -1.18 1.83 35.37
CA ARG A 1 -2.35 1.95 34.48
C ARG A 1 -2.32 0.73 33.58
N ALA A 2 -3.36 -0.10 33.62
CA ALA A 2 -3.48 -1.27 32.78
C ALA A 2 -3.59 -0.85 31.31
N PRO A 3 -3.02 -1.63 30.35
CA PRO A 3 -3.22 -1.36 28.93
C PRO A 3 -4.72 -1.48 28.60
N PRO A 4 -5.20 -0.76 27.58
CA PRO A 4 -6.61 -0.86 27.18
C PRO A 4 -6.92 -2.31 26.83
N THR A 5 -8.00 -2.81 27.42
CA THR A 5 -8.53 -4.14 27.20
C THR A 5 -8.84 -4.29 25.72
N ALA A 6 -8.30 -5.32 25.09
CA ALA A 6 -8.63 -5.65 23.71
C ALA A 6 -10.16 -5.75 23.59
N LEU A 7 -10.74 -4.97 22.68
CA LEU A 7 -12.15 -5.01 22.36
C LEU A 7 -12.54 -6.43 21.95
N ALA A 8 -13.30 -7.12 22.82
CA ALA A 8 -13.87 -8.40 22.48
C ALA A 8 -15.01 -8.17 21.46
N PRO A 9 -15.05 -8.92 20.35
CA PRO A 9 -16.11 -8.79 19.38
C PRO A 9 -17.46 -9.11 20.01
N THR A 10 -18.43 -8.25 19.78
CA THR A 10 -19.83 -8.50 20.14
C THR A 10 -20.33 -9.75 19.38
N PRO A 11 -21.07 -10.68 20.01
CA PRO A 11 -21.57 -11.87 19.31
C PRO A 11 -22.47 -11.47 18.14
N GLY A 12 -22.04 -11.75 16.93
CA GLY A 12 -22.80 -11.50 15.69
C GLY A 12 -22.12 -10.66 14.62
N THR A 13 -21.04 -9.95 14.93
CA THR A 13 -20.30 -9.15 13.95
C THR A 13 -18.82 -9.52 14.02
N ALA A 14 -18.45 -10.63 13.44
CA ALA A 14 -17.04 -10.95 13.23
C ALA A 14 -16.51 -9.98 12.15
N LEU A 15 -15.84 -8.91 12.59
CA LEU A 15 -14.99 -8.14 11.68
C LEU A 15 -13.95 -9.10 11.11
N PRO A 16 -13.72 -9.14 9.80
CA PRO A 16 -12.69 -9.96 9.20
C PRO A 16 -11.30 -9.37 9.52
N LEU A 17 -10.93 -9.47 10.77
CA LEU A 17 -9.60 -9.15 11.25
C LEU A 17 -8.69 -10.31 10.89
N ALA A 18 -7.64 -10.07 10.13
CA ALA A 18 -6.56 -11.03 9.93
C ALA A 18 -5.84 -11.28 11.28
N LEU A 19 -6.41 -12.18 12.10
CA LEU A 19 -6.11 -12.26 13.53
C LEU A 19 -5.09 -13.35 13.92
N ASP A 20 -4.37 -13.96 12.97
CA ASP A 20 -3.48 -15.10 13.26
C ASP A 20 -1.99 -14.79 13.10
N ALA A 21 -1.47 -13.85 13.89
CA ALA A 21 -0.02 -13.69 14.00
C ALA A 21 0.41 -13.57 15.48
N PRO A 22 1.41 -14.35 15.93
CA PRO A 22 1.81 -14.43 17.33
C PRO A 22 2.51 -13.19 17.90
N ALA A 23 2.83 -12.20 17.08
CA ALA A 23 3.43 -10.95 17.54
C ALA A 23 2.83 -9.77 16.74
N ARG A 24 1.73 -9.21 17.25
CA ARG A 24 1.11 -8.02 16.65
C ARG A 24 1.68 -6.76 17.24
N GLU A 25 1.86 -5.78 16.39
CA GLU A 25 2.04 -4.39 16.80
C GLU A 25 0.73 -3.91 17.44
N PRO A 26 0.70 -3.67 18.77
CA PRO A 26 -0.55 -3.33 19.46
C PRO A 26 -1.14 -1.99 19.03
N MET A 27 -0.33 -1.14 18.38
CA MET A 27 -0.72 0.20 17.92
C MET A 27 -1.14 0.22 16.47
N LYS A 28 -1.18 -0.94 15.79
CA LYS A 28 -1.60 -1.04 14.39
C LYS A 28 -2.74 -2.03 14.22
N LEU A 29 -3.71 -1.63 13.39
CA LEU A 29 -4.83 -2.46 12.99
C LEU A 29 -4.78 -2.62 11.46
N THR A 30 -4.58 -3.85 11.00
CA THR A 30 -4.65 -4.19 9.57
C THR A 30 -6.03 -4.77 9.26
N LEU A 31 -6.71 -4.16 8.30
CA LEU A 31 -8.01 -4.60 7.81
C LEU A 31 -7.85 -5.22 6.42
N ASP A 32 -8.45 -6.38 6.19
CA ASP A 32 -8.62 -6.96 4.84
C ASP A 32 -9.87 -6.35 4.20
N ALA A 33 -9.67 -5.35 3.34
CA ALA A 33 -10.76 -4.62 2.70
C ALA A 33 -11.56 -5.51 1.73
N ALA A 34 -10.93 -6.53 1.13
CA ALA A 34 -11.63 -7.48 0.25
C ALA A 34 -12.72 -8.27 1.01
N ALA A 35 -12.49 -8.57 2.29
CA ALA A 35 -13.49 -9.21 3.14
C ALA A 35 -14.72 -8.32 3.40
N LEU A 36 -14.59 -7.00 3.22
CA LEU A 36 -15.67 -6.01 3.27
C LEU A 36 -16.23 -5.67 1.88
N GLY A 37 -15.81 -6.38 0.83
CA GLY A 37 -16.23 -6.13 -0.54
C GLY A 37 -15.62 -4.87 -1.19
N LEU A 38 -14.51 -4.38 -0.66
CA LEU A 38 -13.85 -3.14 -1.07
C LEU A 38 -12.39 -3.37 -1.43
N THR A 39 -11.79 -2.39 -2.11
CA THR A 39 -10.33 -2.24 -2.13
C THR A 39 -9.87 -1.46 -0.92
N GLY A 40 -8.58 -1.59 -0.55
CA GLY A 40 -8.02 -0.79 0.54
C GLY A 40 -8.14 0.71 0.30
N GLN A 41 -7.95 1.16 -0.96
CA GLN A 41 -8.16 2.56 -1.34
C GLN A 41 -9.61 3.01 -1.12
N ALA A 42 -10.60 2.20 -1.55
CA ALA A 42 -12.00 2.53 -1.36
C ALA A 42 -12.39 2.58 0.13
N LEU A 43 -11.82 1.68 0.94
CA LEU A 43 -11.99 1.71 2.39
C LEU A 43 -11.32 2.96 3.00
N ALA A 44 -10.13 3.34 2.53
CA ALA A 44 -9.45 4.55 2.97
C ALA A 44 -10.27 5.81 2.67
N ASP A 45 -10.84 5.91 1.46
CA ASP A 45 -11.69 7.03 1.07
C ASP A 45 -12.97 7.10 1.93
N TYR A 46 -13.58 5.96 2.22
CA TYR A 46 -14.73 5.88 3.11
C TYR A 46 -14.39 6.35 4.53
N LEU A 47 -13.27 5.89 5.10
CA LEU A 47 -12.83 6.30 6.43
C LEU A 47 -12.47 7.80 6.46
N ARG A 48 -11.85 8.33 5.40
CA ARG A 48 -11.54 9.76 5.27
C ARG A 48 -12.80 10.62 5.28
N GLN A 49 -13.86 10.20 4.60
CA GLN A 49 -15.16 10.87 4.64
C GLN A 49 -15.78 10.88 6.04
N ASN A 50 -15.40 9.93 6.89
CA ASN A 50 -15.78 9.85 8.29
C ASN A 50 -14.75 10.51 9.25
N GLY A 51 -13.82 11.31 8.72
CA GLY A 51 -12.82 12.06 9.48
C GLY A 51 -11.69 11.23 10.05
N MET A 52 -11.34 10.10 9.41
CA MET A 52 -10.26 9.19 9.82
C MET A 52 -9.27 9.00 8.68
N GLU A 53 -7.99 9.23 8.95
CA GLU A 53 -6.90 8.94 8.00
C GLU A 53 -6.25 7.59 8.30
N CYS A 54 -5.82 6.89 7.25
CA CYS A 54 -5.08 5.65 7.38
C CYS A 54 -3.57 5.88 7.22
N GLU A 55 -2.80 4.99 7.81
CA GLU A 55 -1.33 4.95 7.64
C GLU A 55 -0.94 4.37 6.27
N TYR A 56 -1.69 3.39 5.80
CA TYR A 56 -1.41 2.66 4.56
C TYR A 56 -2.69 2.14 3.95
N ALA A 57 -2.76 2.14 2.62
CA ALA A 57 -3.78 1.42 1.87
C ALA A 57 -3.19 0.89 0.56
N ASP A 58 -3.48 -0.36 0.23
CA ASP A 58 -3.17 -0.99 -1.05
C ASP A 58 -4.44 -1.60 -1.67
N PRO A 59 -4.36 -2.32 -2.80
CA PRO A 59 -5.56 -2.93 -3.39
C PRO A 59 -6.34 -3.87 -2.48
N ARG A 60 -5.71 -4.46 -1.45
CA ARG A 60 -6.33 -5.41 -0.53
C ARG A 60 -6.45 -4.93 0.90
N TYR A 61 -5.36 -4.35 1.44
CA TYR A 61 -5.25 -4.05 2.87
C TYR A 61 -5.33 -2.55 3.15
N LEU A 62 -5.79 -2.26 4.36
CA LEU A 62 -5.70 -0.94 4.97
C LEU A 62 -5.09 -1.08 6.36
N VAL A 63 -4.19 -0.18 6.72
CA VAL A 63 -3.57 -0.13 8.05
C VAL A 63 -3.92 1.19 8.73
N LEU A 64 -4.45 1.08 9.94
CA LEU A 64 -4.63 2.19 10.87
C LEU A 64 -3.55 2.14 11.94
N MET A 65 -3.08 3.30 12.35
CA MET A 65 -2.16 3.45 13.45
C MET A 65 -2.82 4.27 14.56
N PHE A 66 -2.64 3.81 15.79
CA PHE A 66 -3.17 4.45 16.98
C PHE A 66 -2.05 4.96 17.86
N THR A 67 -2.36 5.95 18.67
CA THR A 67 -1.46 6.48 19.69
C THR A 67 -2.17 6.47 21.05
N PRO A 68 -1.43 6.51 22.17
CA PRO A 68 -2.03 6.62 23.50
C PRO A 68 -2.89 7.88 23.71
N GLU A 69 -2.70 8.87 22.85
CA GLU A 69 -3.44 10.15 22.87
C GLU A 69 -4.78 10.08 22.16
N ASN A 70 -5.04 9.03 21.37
CA ASN A 70 -6.36 8.88 20.75
C ASN A 70 -7.44 8.72 21.83
N PRO A 71 -8.44 9.59 21.88
CA PRO A 71 -9.52 9.49 22.85
C PRO A 71 -10.46 8.31 22.51
N ALA A 72 -11.26 7.89 23.48
CA ALA A 72 -12.21 6.79 23.29
C ALA A 72 -13.25 7.09 22.18
N GLU A 73 -13.53 8.35 21.94
CA GLU A 73 -14.45 8.81 20.89
C GLU A 73 -13.93 8.48 19.48
N ASP A 74 -12.61 8.47 19.27
CA ASP A 74 -12.02 8.08 17.98
C ASP A 74 -12.24 6.59 17.73
N MET A 75 -12.08 5.76 18.77
CA MET A 75 -12.36 4.32 18.68
C MET A 75 -13.84 4.06 18.41
N ALA A 76 -14.73 4.75 19.11
CA ALA A 76 -16.17 4.61 18.91
C ALA A 76 -16.60 5.06 17.50
N ARG A 77 -15.97 6.11 16.95
CA ARG A 77 -16.19 6.56 15.57
C ARG A 77 -15.77 5.50 14.55
N LEU A 78 -14.60 4.90 14.73
CA LEU A 78 -14.12 3.81 13.87
C LEU A 78 -15.05 2.60 13.94
N GLU A 79 -15.43 2.19 15.14
CA GLU A 79 -16.38 1.09 15.35
C GLU A 79 -17.72 1.33 14.64
N ALA A 80 -18.29 2.53 14.79
CA ALA A 80 -19.53 2.91 14.15
C ALA A 80 -19.42 2.89 12.62
N ALA A 81 -18.34 3.43 12.06
CA ALA A 81 -18.10 3.44 10.62
C ALA A 81 -17.96 2.02 10.05
N LEU A 82 -17.21 1.16 10.71
CA LEU A 82 -17.05 -0.23 10.28
C LEU A 82 -18.34 -1.04 10.43
N ALA A 83 -19.09 -0.82 11.52
CA ALA A 83 -20.40 -1.46 11.73
C ALA A 83 -21.40 -1.05 10.64
N GLU A 84 -21.45 0.24 10.28
CA GLU A 84 -22.28 0.74 9.17
C GLU A 84 -21.90 0.05 7.85
N LEU A 85 -20.61 -0.04 7.57
CA LEU A 85 -20.11 -0.68 6.36
C LEU A 85 -20.53 -2.16 6.30
N CYS A 86 -20.37 -2.90 7.40
CA CYS A 86 -20.81 -4.29 7.51
C CYS A 86 -22.34 -4.42 7.33
N ALA A 87 -23.11 -3.47 7.86
CA ALA A 87 -24.58 -3.47 7.72
C ALA A 87 -25.07 -3.26 6.27
N ARG A 88 -24.23 -2.70 5.40
CA ARG A 88 -24.56 -2.56 3.97
C ARG A 88 -24.64 -3.90 3.25
N GLY A 89 -24.12 -4.98 3.85
CA GLY A 89 -24.21 -6.33 3.31
C GLY A 89 -23.50 -6.51 1.96
N ILE A 90 -22.45 -5.74 1.68
CA ILE A 90 -21.66 -5.87 0.46
C ILE A 90 -20.98 -7.25 0.52
N PRO A 91 -21.15 -8.10 -0.50
CA PRO A 91 -20.48 -9.40 -0.50
C PRO A 91 -18.97 -9.23 -0.56
N PRO A 92 -18.19 -10.13 0.07
CA PRO A 92 -16.74 -10.11 -0.04
C PRO A 92 -16.31 -10.09 -1.50
N ALA A 93 -15.31 -9.26 -1.81
CA ALA A 93 -14.69 -9.23 -3.12
C ALA A 93 -13.64 -10.34 -3.22
N GLU A 94 -13.39 -10.81 -4.44
CA GLU A 94 -12.23 -11.65 -4.68
C GLU A 94 -10.97 -10.85 -4.37
N PRO A 95 -10.08 -11.35 -3.50
CA PRO A 95 -8.86 -10.61 -3.18
C PRO A 95 -8.02 -10.40 -4.44
N PRO A 96 -7.44 -9.22 -4.62
CA PRO A 96 -6.56 -8.96 -5.75
C PRO A 96 -5.38 -9.93 -5.73
N ALA A 97 -4.84 -10.21 -6.91
CA ALA A 97 -3.69 -11.10 -7.05
C ALA A 97 -2.53 -10.66 -6.14
N GLU A 98 -1.96 -11.59 -5.42
CA GLU A 98 -0.77 -11.33 -4.62
C GLU A 98 0.45 -11.26 -5.54
N HIS A 99 1.09 -10.09 -5.62
CA HIS A 99 2.32 -9.88 -6.41
C HIS A 99 3.59 -10.25 -5.63
N ARG A 100 3.49 -11.21 -4.70
CA ARG A 100 4.60 -11.63 -3.85
C ARG A 100 5.82 -12.09 -4.66
N GLU A 101 5.59 -12.82 -5.73
CA GLU A 101 6.67 -13.29 -6.60
C GLU A 101 7.36 -12.13 -7.31
N ALA A 102 6.60 -11.13 -7.78
CA ALA A 102 7.15 -9.92 -8.39
C ALA A 102 8.00 -9.13 -7.39
N PHE A 103 7.53 -8.95 -6.14
CA PHE A 103 8.33 -8.31 -5.09
C PHE A 103 9.60 -9.11 -4.76
N CYS A 104 9.52 -10.44 -4.67
CA CYS A 104 10.69 -11.27 -4.44
C CYS A 104 11.66 -11.26 -5.65
N ALA A 105 11.15 -11.18 -6.87
CA ALA A 105 11.96 -11.05 -8.07
C ALA A 105 12.63 -9.67 -8.13
N LEU A 106 11.90 -8.61 -7.80
CA LEU A 106 12.43 -7.25 -7.75
C LEU A 106 13.64 -7.16 -6.82
N ALA A 107 13.50 -7.67 -5.58
CA ALA A 107 14.58 -7.65 -4.59
C ALA A 107 15.85 -8.45 -5.05
N ARG A 108 15.67 -9.45 -5.90
CA ARG A 108 16.78 -10.27 -6.44
C ARG A 108 17.37 -9.70 -7.72
N GLN A 109 16.60 -8.90 -8.46
CA GLN A 109 16.96 -8.42 -9.81
C GLN A 109 17.34 -6.94 -9.83
N ALA A 110 17.39 -6.28 -8.67
CA ALA A 110 17.85 -4.92 -8.57
C ALA A 110 19.27 -4.80 -9.15
N GLU A 111 19.37 -4.21 -10.35
CA GLU A 111 20.65 -4.00 -11.05
C GLU A 111 20.97 -2.50 -11.05
N PRO A 112 21.86 -2.02 -10.19
CA PRO A 112 22.29 -0.62 -10.21
C PRO A 112 23.21 -0.38 -11.42
N ARG A 113 22.75 0.42 -12.35
CA ARG A 113 23.54 0.83 -13.51
C ARG A 113 24.27 2.16 -13.28
N LEU A 114 23.65 3.04 -12.49
CA LEU A 114 24.17 4.33 -12.08
C LEU A 114 24.10 4.46 -10.58
N THR A 115 24.95 5.30 -10.01
CA THR A 115 24.72 5.73 -8.63
C THR A 115 23.47 6.61 -8.57
N VAL A 116 22.81 6.67 -7.39
CA VAL A 116 21.64 7.55 -7.16
C VAL A 116 21.94 8.99 -7.60
N ARG A 117 23.12 9.51 -7.22
CA ARG A 117 23.55 10.85 -7.60
C ARG A 117 23.65 11.02 -9.12
N GLN A 118 24.25 10.06 -9.82
CA GLN A 118 24.36 10.15 -11.28
C GLN A 118 22.99 10.13 -11.95
N ALA A 119 22.10 9.26 -11.51
CA ALA A 119 20.76 9.13 -12.09
C ALA A 119 19.91 10.41 -11.86
N VAL A 120 19.92 10.94 -10.62
CA VAL A 120 19.12 12.11 -10.26
C VAL A 120 19.56 13.37 -10.99
N PHE A 121 20.87 13.55 -11.23
CA PHE A 121 21.40 14.73 -11.92
C PHE A 121 21.60 14.53 -13.44
N ALA A 122 21.36 13.34 -13.97
CA ALA A 122 21.38 13.11 -15.41
C ALA A 122 20.19 13.81 -16.12
N PRO A 123 20.28 14.08 -17.41
CA PRO A 123 19.13 14.47 -18.21
C PRO A 123 18.04 13.40 -18.11
N GLN A 124 16.80 13.82 -17.87
CA GLN A 124 15.68 12.93 -17.59
C GLN A 124 14.54 13.12 -18.60
N GLU A 125 13.72 12.11 -18.72
CA GLU A 125 12.44 12.18 -19.45
C GLU A 125 11.40 11.32 -18.74
N THR A 126 10.14 11.74 -18.83
CA THR A 126 9.00 10.95 -18.31
C THR A 126 8.42 10.16 -19.47
N ILE A 127 8.27 8.86 -19.28
CA ILE A 127 7.73 7.94 -20.28
C ILE A 127 6.59 7.10 -19.67
N PRO A 128 5.68 6.54 -20.50
CA PRO A 128 4.71 5.57 -20.01
C PRO A 128 5.41 4.38 -19.32
N ALA A 129 4.89 3.96 -18.17
CA ALA A 129 5.50 2.90 -17.38
C ALA A 129 5.69 1.59 -18.16
N GLY A 130 4.71 1.22 -19.00
CA GLY A 130 4.81 0.03 -19.87
C GLY A 130 5.93 0.09 -20.90
N SER A 131 6.49 1.27 -21.20
CA SER A 131 7.61 1.46 -22.14
C SER A 131 8.97 1.55 -21.44
N ALA A 132 9.01 1.36 -20.13
CA ALA A 132 10.20 1.62 -19.33
C ALA A 132 11.15 0.41 -19.20
N LEU A 133 10.83 -0.74 -19.76
CA LEU A 133 11.68 -1.95 -19.67
C LEU A 133 13.12 -1.66 -20.13
N GLY A 134 14.08 -2.02 -19.29
CA GLY A 134 15.51 -1.83 -19.56
C GLY A 134 16.02 -0.39 -19.44
N ARG A 135 15.14 0.56 -19.14
CA ARG A 135 15.53 1.96 -18.87
C ARG A 135 16.06 2.09 -17.44
N VAL A 136 16.90 3.09 -17.22
CA VAL A 136 17.43 3.41 -15.89
C VAL A 136 16.48 4.39 -15.20
N CYS A 137 16.03 4.05 -14.02
CA CYS A 137 15.19 4.91 -13.20
C CYS A 137 15.95 6.20 -12.83
N ALA A 138 15.35 7.34 -13.08
CA ALA A 138 15.94 8.64 -12.73
C ALA A 138 15.47 9.10 -11.35
N LEU A 139 14.17 9.04 -11.10
CA LEU A 139 13.55 9.38 -9.83
C LEU A 139 12.78 8.18 -9.31
N PRO A 140 12.82 7.89 -7.98
CA PRO A 140 12.11 6.75 -7.42
C PRO A 140 10.64 6.82 -7.78
N THR A 141 10.09 5.71 -8.24
CA THR A 141 8.65 5.59 -8.47
C THR A 141 8.02 5.06 -7.22
N VAL A 142 7.13 5.84 -6.68
CA VAL A 142 6.40 5.54 -5.45
C VAL A 142 4.99 5.14 -5.84
N SER A 143 4.56 3.95 -5.45
CA SER A 143 3.29 3.40 -5.90
C SER A 143 2.15 3.57 -4.90
N CYS A 144 2.43 3.67 -3.60
CA CYS A 144 1.39 3.80 -2.58
C CYS A 144 1.93 4.41 -1.29
N PRO A 145 1.06 4.95 -0.44
CA PRO A 145 1.44 5.17 0.96
C PRO A 145 1.76 3.81 1.62
N PRO A 146 2.82 3.67 2.40
CA PRO A 146 3.82 4.66 2.77
C PRO A 146 5.02 4.75 1.82
N ALA A 147 4.83 5.09 0.58
CA ALA A 147 5.90 5.50 -0.31
C ALA A 147 7.08 4.49 -0.45
N ILE A 148 6.77 3.20 -0.51
CA ILE A 148 7.80 2.17 -0.78
C ILE A 148 8.10 2.20 -2.28
N PRO A 149 9.34 2.54 -2.70
CA PRO A 149 9.67 2.59 -4.11
C PRO A 149 9.72 1.19 -4.72
N ILE A 150 9.11 1.03 -5.89
CA ILE A 150 9.24 -0.20 -6.69
C ILE A 150 10.64 -0.26 -7.29
N VAL A 151 11.16 0.86 -7.77
CA VAL A 151 12.51 0.99 -8.33
C VAL A 151 13.13 2.28 -7.80
N VAL A 152 14.39 2.27 -7.43
CA VAL A 152 15.11 3.46 -6.97
C VAL A 152 15.99 4.05 -8.08
N SER A 153 16.41 5.31 -7.89
CA SER A 153 17.25 6.02 -8.85
C SER A 153 18.53 5.25 -9.13
N GLY A 154 18.84 5.06 -10.41
CA GLY A 154 20.04 4.37 -10.87
C GLY A 154 19.84 2.89 -11.18
N GLU A 155 18.75 2.28 -10.78
CA GLU A 155 18.42 0.89 -11.09
C GLU A 155 17.81 0.74 -12.48
N VAL A 156 18.03 -0.43 -13.07
CA VAL A 156 17.39 -0.82 -14.34
C VAL A 156 15.98 -1.31 -14.05
N ILE A 157 15.01 -0.79 -14.79
CA ILE A 157 13.60 -1.19 -14.69
C ILE A 157 13.44 -2.55 -15.37
N GLY A 158 13.23 -3.59 -14.59
CA GLY A 158 13.05 -4.97 -15.05
C GLY A 158 11.57 -5.36 -15.23
N PRO A 159 11.30 -6.60 -15.70
CA PRO A 159 9.94 -7.10 -15.91
C PRO A 159 9.08 -7.10 -14.64
N ALA A 160 9.66 -7.48 -13.51
CA ALA A 160 8.95 -7.47 -12.21
C ALA A 160 8.51 -6.06 -11.81
N ALA A 161 9.32 -5.04 -12.13
CA ALA A 161 8.93 -3.64 -11.87
C ALA A 161 7.75 -3.22 -12.74
N LEU A 162 7.69 -3.63 -14.01
CA LEU A 162 6.56 -3.34 -14.89
C LEU A 162 5.26 -4.00 -14.39
N GLU A 163 5.33 -5.23 -13.90
CA GLU A 163 4.19 -5.91 -13.29
C GLU A 163 3.66 -5.13 -12.10
N LEU A 164 4.55 -4.69 -11.21
CA LEU A 164 4.16 -3.90 -10.03
C LEU A 164 3.67 -2.50 -10.41
N PHE A 165 4.23 -1.86 -11.42
CA PHE A 165 3.71 -0.59 -11.94
C PHE A 165 2.25 -0.73 -12.38
N ALA A 166 1.94 -1.79 -13.14
CA ALA A 166 0.56 -2.06 -13.56
C ALA A 166 -0.37 -2.36 -12.38
N ALA A 167 0.08 -3.19 -11.43
CA ALA A 167 -0.70 -3.57 -10.25
C ALA A 167 -1.05 -2.39 -9.35
N TYR A 168 -0.14 -1.43 -9.24
CA TYR A 168 -0.30 -0.24 -8.40
C TYR A 168 -0.73 1.02 -9.16
N GLY A 169 -1.13 0.89 -10.43
CA GLY A 169 -1.65 2.00 -11.21
C GLY A 169 -0.62 3.08 -11.54
N VAL A 170 0.66 2.73 -11.63
CA VAL A 170 1.72 3.66 -12.05
C VAL A 170 1.65 3.81 -13.56
N GLU A 171 1.21 4.97 -14.02
CA GLU A 171 1.04 5.25 -15.45
C GLU A 171 2.31 5.74 -16.15
N ALA A 172 3.16 6.49 -15.44
CA ALA A 172 4.35 7.10 -15.98
C ALA A 172 5.52 7.06 -15.00
N VAL A 173 6.74 6.98 -15.52
CA VAL A 173 7.98 6.92 -14.75
C VAL A 173 9.01 7.87 -15.31
N SER A 174 9.87 8.40 -14.43
CA SER A 174 11.00 9.24 -14.79
C SER A 174 12.23 8.37 -15.01
N VAL A 175 12.82 8.47 -16.21
CA VAL A 175 14.01 7.68 -16.60
C VAL A 175 15.14 8.57 -17.10
N VAL A 176 16.36 8.08 -16.96
CA VAL A 176 17.53 8.75 -17.52
C VAL A 176 17.46 8.69 -19.05
N LYS A 177 17.67 9.84 -19.71
CA LYS A 177 17.75 9.88 -21.18
C LYS A 177 18.93 9.04 -21.66
N PRO A 178 18.76 8.28 -22.77
CA PRO A 178 19.89 7.64 -23.39
C PRO A 178 20.87 8.71 -23.84
N GLU A 179 22.17 8.50 -23.57
CA GLU A 179 23.21 9.35 -24.16
C GLU A 179 23.12 9.25 -25.69
N LYS A 180 22.98 10.39 -26.34
CA LYS A 180 23.12 10.45 -27.79
C LYS A 180 24.61 10.43 -28.07
N PHE A 181 25.10 9.28 -28.49
CA PHE A 181 26.42 9.17 -29.12
C PHE A 181 26.37 9.71 -30.56
#